data_c8c54c0569ca6ad5793ddcb4ee1d119f
#
_entry.id   c8c54c0569ca6ad5793ddcb4ee1d119f
#
_cell.length_a   1.000
_cell.length_b   1.000
_cell.length_c   1.000
_cell.angle_alpha   90.00
_cell.angle_beta   90.00
_cell.angle_gamma   90.00
#
_symmetry.space_group_name_H-M   'P 1'
#
loop_
_entity.id
_entity.type
_entity.pdbx_description
1 polymer ?
#
loop_
_entity_poly.entity_id
_entity_poly.type
_entity_poly.pdbx_seq_one_letter_code
_entity_poly.pdbx_strand_id
1 'polypeptide(L)'
;MAPGDDGGIGRSGDDGGTRADDGGIVTTSGRTFPDTYSSIALLVDQLPSMNMAQMQFATSHYVGTEKQLLPVTQALRALNPAFIVLHYHLAMWQSAPATDFIINGTTWGNDYPTVTMNETWFWHNTQNERVTSNVDQKLLMNISVSGFQQYWAQSLAQQVADGQYDAIMFDSASPALLQGECGGSGTGQDPRLAGTAAHDTSFTDLGGTTWIDAWQTWIAALSATLSAQGIPLIPNTSAFTTTWDTTNYTLSPGAFVEGFAGTDFAVTDWQASTNELLELASLDRIMILQNYLSTSTDVATRMYYLGNYLLVKGHHTYLDYFDNGGPLEWYPEWAIDLGSPTTAATTSVLDLASGGVYRRDFQHGSVFVNPTASPVTVQLGGTFQQVTPTGGGPVDTSGTAPGSLTMQAVTSVTVGATTAVVVTN
;
A
#
# COMPACT_ATOMS: atom_id res chain seq x y z
N MET A 1 -19.17 -45.57 20.85
CA MET A 1 -18.78 -44.81 19.66
C MET A 1 -18.64 -43.35 20.12
N ALA A 2 -17.43 -42.89 20.27
CA ALA A 2 -17.13 -41.53 20.62
C ALA A 2 -17.04 -40.65 19.33
N PRO A 3 -17.46 -39.41 19.35
CA PRO A 3 -17.30 -38.49 18.20
C PRO A 3 -15.85 -38.09 18.01
N GLY A 4 -15.47 -37.99 16.76
CA GLY A 4 -14.11 -37.62 16.34
C GLY A 4 -13.74 -36.20 16.70
N ASP A 5 -12.47 -36.05 17.03
CA ASP A 5 -11.75 -34.83 17.34
C ASP A 5 -11.45 -34.15 16.01
N ASP A 6 -12.13 -33.03 15.72
CA ASP A 6 -11.81 -32.14 14.59
C ASP A 6 -10.56 -31.34 14.96
N GLY A 7 -9.43 -31.83 14.47
CA GLY A 7 -8.16 -31.14 14.59
C GLY A 7 -8.16 -29.78 13.87
N GLY A 8 -8.53 -28.73 14.58
CA GLY A 8 -8.33 -27.37 14.15
C GLY A 8 -6.83 -27.12 13.94
N ILE A 9 -6.42 -26.92 12.70
CA ILE A 9 -5.08 -26.45 12.35
C ILE A 9 -4.99 -25.01 12.87
N GLY A 10 -4.38 -24.85 14.03
CA GLY A 10 -3.96 -23.54 14.52
C GLY A 10 -3.00 -22.91 13.53
N ARG A 11 -3.44 -21.90 12.80
CA ARG A 11 -2.56 -21.04 12.02
C ARG A 11 -1.73 -20.23 13.00
N SER A 12 -0.51 -20.66 13.28
CA SER A 12 0.51 -19.80 13.87
C SER A 12 0.98 -18.84 12.80
N GLY A 13 0.39 -17.67 12.73
CA GLY A 13 0.96 -16.54 11.99
C GLY A 13 2.18 -16.04 12.78
N ASP A 14 3.35 -16.54 12.46
CA ASP A 14 4.60 -15.99 12.95
C ASP A 14 4.98 -14.82 12.02
N ASP A 15 4.60 -13.62 12.43
CA ASP A 15 4.72 -12.38 11.65
C ASP A 15 6.15 -11.85 11.78
N GLY A 16 7.14 -12.47 11.38
CA GLY A 16 8.54 -12.07 11.14
C GLY A 16 9.12 -10.82 11.82
N GLY A 17 8.36 -10.09 12.60
CA GLY A 17 8.79 -8.96 13.43
C GLY A 17 8.48 -9.22 14.92
N THR A 18 9.34 -8.77 15.80
CA THR A 18 9.05 -8.75 17.24
C THR A 18 8.16 -7.56 17.53
N ARG A 19 7.00 -7.76 18.18
CA ARG A 19 6.14 -6.65 18.63
C ARG A 19 6.84 -5.87 19.75
N ALA A 20 6.73 -4.54 19.69
CA ALA A 20 7.09 -3.70 20.81
C ALA A 20 6.02 -3.77 21.92
N ASP A 21 6.35 -3.39 23.14
CA ASP A 21 5.40 -3.34 24.27
C ASP A 21 4.21 -2.40 24.03
N ASP A 22 4.32 -1.49 23.05
CA ASP A 22 3.28 -0.56 22.58
C ASP A 22 2.42 -1.09 21.43
N GLY A 23 2.60 -2.34 21.02
CA GLY A 23 1.88 -2.99 19.92
C GLY A 23 2.51 -2.79 18.54
N GLY A 24 3.59 -2.03 18.40
CA GLY A 24 4.24 -1.77 17.10
C GLY A 24 5.08 -2.93 16.57
N ILE A 25 5.24 -3.00 15.24
CA ILE A 25 6.10 -3.99 14.55
C ILE A 25 7.54 -3.46 14.53
N VAL A 26 8.45 -4.15 15.20
CA VAL A 26 9.88 -3.78 15.28
C VAL A 26 10.65 -4.28 14.07
N THR A 27 11.41 -3.40 13.44
CA THR A 27 12.26 -3.71 12.29
C THR A 27 13.70 -4.06 12.71
N THR A 28 14.50 -4.60 11.78
CA THR A 28 15.94 -4.85 11.96
C THR A 28 16.72 -3.61 12.42
N SER A 29 16.29 -2.43 11.98
CA SER A 29 16.90 -1.16 12.38
C SER A 29 16.62 -0.78 13.84
N GLY A 30 15.74 -1.52 14.53
CA GLY A 30 15.25 -1.23 15.88
C GLY A 30 14.16 -0.15 15.92
N ARG A 31 13.67 0.33 14.75
CA ARG A 31 12.52 1.24 14.66
C ARG A 31 11.25 0.44 14.63
N THR A 32 10.17 1.07 15.04
CA THR A 32 8.86 0.45 15.14
C THR A 32 7.89 1.15 14.21
N PHE A 33 7.16 0.37 13.42
CA PHE A 33 5.95 0.87 12.77
C PHE A 33 4.94 1.23 13.85
N PRO A 34 4.56 2.51 14.02
CA PRO A 34 3.71 2.92 15.13
C PRO A 34 2.29 2.37 14.99
N ASP A 35 1.66 2.07 16.13
CA ASP A 35 0.24 1.78 16.19
C ASP A 35 -0.56 3.02 15.78
N THR A 36 -1.43 2.86 14.79
CA THR A 36 -2.24 3.94 14.22
C THR A 36 -3.70 3.90 14.67
N TYR A 37 -4.05 2.99 15.59
CA TYR A 37 -5.45 2.70 15.91
C TYR A 37 -6.25 3.93 16.39
N SER A 38 -5.62 4.89 17.04
CA SER A 38 -6.25 6.11 17.55
C SER A 38 -5.99 7.37 16.72
N SER A 39 -5.14 7.32 15.68
CA SER A 39 -4.73 8.51 14.92
C SER A 39 -4.79 8.30 13.41
N ILE A 40 -4.84 9.35 12.62
CA ILE A 40 -4.54 9.29 11.18
C ILE A 40 -3.02 9.35 11.02
N ALA A 41 -2.43 8.33 10.42
CA ALA A 41 -0.99 8.23 10.23
C ALA A 41 -0.63 8.25 8.75
N LEU A 42 0.38 9.02 8.41
CA LEU A 42 0.82 9.24 7.03
C LEU A 42 2.17 8.58 6.80
N LEU A 43 2.22 7.66 5.85
CA LEU A 43 3.45 7.12 5.31
C LEU A 43 3.40 7.36 3.80
N VAL A 44 4.13 8.39 3.37
CA VAL A 44 4.01 8.92 2.02
C VAL A 44 5.04 8.30 1.08
N ASP A 45 4.73 8.16 -0.20
CA ASP A 45 5.59 7.56 -1.20
C ASP A 45 6.94 8.30 -1.26
N GLN A 46 7.06 9.30 -2.06
CA GLN A 46 8.34 10.00 -2.27
C GLN A 46 8.28 11.44 -1.77
N LEU A 47 9.10 11.76 -0.79
CA LEU A 47 9.28 13.16 -0.38
C LEU A 47 10.13 13.92 -1.42
N PRO A 48 9.74 15.14 -1.77
CA PRO A 48 10.51 15.98 -2.69
C PRO A 48 11.82 16.46 -2.06
N SER A 49 12.62 17.20 -2.82
CA SER A 49 13.72 17.99 -2.26
C SER A 49 13.17 19.05 -1.32
N MET A 50 13.64 19.07 -0.08
CA MET A 50 13.13 19.92 1.00
C MET A 50 14.24 20.78 1.62
N ASN A 51 13.89 21.98 2.04
CA ASN A 51 14.73 22.75 2.96
C ASN A 51 14.54 22.26 4.41
N MET A 52 15.31 22.81 5.36
CA MET A 52 15.29 22.38 6.77
C MET A 52 13.91 22.56 7.42
N ALA A 53 13.18 23.64 7.15
CA ALA A 53 11.86 23.87 7.75
C ALA A 53 10.82 22.86 7.22
N GLN A 54 10.88 22.53 5.93
CA GLN A 54 10.03 21.50 5.33
C GLN A 54 10.39 20.10 5.84
N MET A 55 11.68 19.77 6.05
CA MET A 55 12.08 18.50 6.67
C MET A 55 11.59 18.40 8.12
N GLN A 56 11.67 19.49 8.89
CA GLN A 56 11.10 19.55 10.24
C GLN A 56 9.59 19.32 10.23
N PHE A 57 8.88 19.94 9.29
CA PHE A 57 7.46 19.72 9.09
C PHE A 57 7.17 18.23 8.79
N ALA A 58 7.81 17.67 7.78
CA ALA A 58 7.61 16.28 7.35
C ALA A 58 7.84 15.29 8.52
N THR A 59 8.96 15.44 9.24
CA THR A 59 9.32 14.54 10.34
C THR A 59 8.47 14.69 11.60
N SER A 60 7.68 15.76 11.72
CA SER A 60 6.74 15.99 12.81
C SER A 60 5.29 15.61 12.48
N HIS A 61 4.96 15.45 11.19
CA HIS A 61 3.59 15.19 10.73
C HIS A 61 3.43 13.85 10.03
N TYR A 62 4.50 13.28 9.47
CA TYR A 62 4.47 11.95 8.84
C TYR A 62 5.20 10.94 9.72
N VAL A 63 4.76 9.70 9.70
CA VAL A 63 5.46 8.61 10.37
C VAL A 63 6.61 8.09 9.54
N GLY A 64 6.56 8.27 8.23
CA GLY A 64 7.60 7.79 7.32
C GLY A 64 7.37 8.13 5.86
N THR A 65 8.27 7.61 5.03
CA THR A 65 8.28 7.74 3.57
C THR A 65 8.97 6.54 2.93
N GLU A 66 8.93 6.47 1.60
CA GLU A 66 9.74 5.55 0.83
C GLU A 66 10.61 6.29 -0.21
N LYS A 67 11.38 5.55 -1.01
CA LYS A 67 12.17 6.08 -2.14
C LYS A 67 13.14 7.21 -1.76
N GLN A 68 13.81 7.12 -0.62
CA GLN A 68 14.79 8.10 -0.19
C GLN A 68 16.22 7.55 -0.24
N LEU A 69 17.16 8.35 -0.72
CA LEU A 69 18.59 8.02 -0.68
C LEU A 69 19.14 8.15 0.74
N LEU A 70 20.20 7.39 1.05
CA LEU A 70 20.81 7.36 2.38
C LEU A 70 21.09 8.73 2.99
N PRO A 71 21.64 9.74 2.28
CA PRO A 71 21.87 11.06 2.88
C PRO A 71 20.58 11.76 3.35
N VAL A 72 19.48 11.60 2.59
CA VAL A 72 18.16 12.14 2.95
C VAL A 72 17.58 11.38 4.12
N THR A 73 17.65 10.05 4.09
CA THR A 73 17.25 9.17 5.21
C THR A 73 17.93 9.59 6.50
N GLN A 74 19.24 9.83 6.48
CA GLN A 74 20.01 10.27 7.64
C GLN A 74 19.61 11.67 8.11
N ALA A 75 19.34 12.61 7.19
CA ALA A 75 18.89 13.94 7.54
C ALA A 75 17.51 13.96 8.21
N LEU A 76 16.54 13.18 7.69
CA LEU A 76 15.22 13.03 8.29
C LEU A 76 15.32 12.42 9.69
N ARG A 77 16.14 11.38 9.88
CA ARG A 77 16.34 10.72 11.17
C ARG A 77 17.14 11.52 12.18
N ALA A 78 17.95 12.47 11.73
CA ALA A 78 18.58 13.43 12.63
C ALA A 78 17.55 14.36 13.30
N LEU A 79 16.39 14.57 12.64
CA LEU A 79 15.26 15.36 13.18
C LEU A 79 14.28 14.47 13.96
N ASN A 80 14.00 13.29 13.46
CA ASN A 80 13.13 12.31 14.13
C ASN A 80 13.73 10.90 14.03
N PRO A 81 14.41 10.40 15.09
CA PRO A 81 15.05 9.07 15.08
C PRO A 81 14.09 7.90 14.82
N ALA A 82 12.79 8.07 15.08
CA ALA A 82 11.76 7.06 14.83
C ALA A 82 11.20 7.08 13.39
N PHE A 83 11.65 8.04 12.54
CA PHE A 83 11.09 8.21 11.19
C PHE A 83 11.38 6.98 10.32
N ILE A 84 10.30 6.33 9.83
CA ILE A 84 10.33 5.12 9.00
C ILE A 84 10.73 5.49 7.58
N VAL A 85 11.65 4.73 6.98
CA VAL A 85 12.00 4.89 5.56
C VAL A 85 12.05 3.51 4.91
N LEU A 86 11.22 3.32 3.87
CA LEU A 86 11.16 2.08 3.12
C LEU A 86 12.14 2.10 1.94
N HIS A 87 12.75 0.95 1.71
CA HIS A 87 13.46 0.68 0.47
C HIS A 87 12.46 0.39 -0.65
N TYR A 88 12.58 1.10 -1.77
CA TYR A 88 11.84 0.79 -2.99
C TYR A 88 12.58 -0.23 -3.85
N HIS A 89 11.91 -1.27 -4.30
CA HIS A 89 12.48 -2.23 -5.24
C HIS A 89 11.38 -2.86 -6.10
N LEU A 90 11.69 -3.08 -7.39
CA LEU A 90 10.79 -3.81 -8.27
C LEU A 90 10.72 -5.28 -7.87
N ALA A 91 9.52 -5.88 -7.92
CA ALA A 91 9.29 -7.27 -7.55
C ALA A 91 9.82 -8.25 -8.63
N MET A 92 9.00 -8.55 -9.60
CA MET A 92 9.30 -9.54 -10.65
C MET A 92 9.87 -8.90 -11.94
N TRP A 93 10.36 -7.67 -11.83
CA TRP A 93 10.85 -6.90 -12.96
C TRP A 93 12.27 -6.43 -12.72
N GLN A 94 13.02 -6.28 -13.79
CA GLN A 94 14.34 -5.68 -13.78
C GLN A 94 14.36 -4.50 -14.74
N SER A 95 14.71 -3.31 -14.25
CA SER A 95 15.01 -2.20 -15.12
C SER A 95 16.25 -2.47 -15.96
N ALA A 96 16.18 -2.22 -17.27
CA ALA A 96 17.37 -2.18 -18.12
C ALA A 96 18.17 -0.89 -17.84
N PRO A 97 19.47 -0.83 -18.16
CA PRO A 97 20.30 0.35 -17.86
C PRO A 97 19.76 1.68 -18.42
N ALA A 98 19.02 1.61 -19.53
CA ALA A 98 18.43 2.78 -20.16
C ALA A 98 17.10 3.23 -19.53
N THR A 99 16.53 2.40 -18.65
CA THR A 99 15.21 2.60 -18.02
C THR A 99 15.30 2.50 -16.51
N ASP A 100 16.50 2.62 -15.94
CA ASP A 100 16.72 2.58 -14.50
C ASP A 100 15.86 3.63 -13.79
N PHE A 101 15.35 3.23 -12.65
CA PHE A 101 14.56 4.11 -11.82
C PHE A 101 15.42 5.25 -11.26
N ILE A 102 15.01 6.49 -11.53
CA ILE A 102 15.74 7.70 -11.13
C ILE A 102 14.93 8.44 -10.08
N ILE A 103 15.50 8.61 -8.88
CA ILE A 103 14.93 9.42 -7.80
C ILE A 103 15.77 10.69 -7.65
N ASN A 104 15.12 11.85 -7.76
CA ASN A 104 15.80 13.15 -7.61
C ASN A 104 17.09 13.29 -8.44
N GLY A 105 17.08 12.73 -9.67
CA GLY A 105 18.24 12.75 -10.57
C GLY A 105 19.35 11.75 -10.27
N THR A 106 19.12 10.82 -9.33
CA THR A 106 20.07 9.76 -8.98
C THR A 106 19.48 8.38 -9.29
N THR A 107 20.22 7.55 -9.98
CA THR A 107 19.83 6.16 -10.27
C THR A 107 19.71 5.37 -8.98
N TRP A 108 18.56 4.77 -8.77
CA TRP A 108 18.29 3.91 -7.62
C TRP A 108 18.76 2.49 -7.88
N GLY A 109 19.26 1.80 -6.85
CA GLY A 109 19.88 0.48 -6.82
C GLY A 109 19.59 -0.43 -8.02
N ASN A 110 20.56 -0.53 -8.94
CA ASN A 110 20.43 -1.28 -10.16
C ASN A 110 21.12 -2.63 -10.06
N ASP A 111 20.36 -3.70 -10.03
CA ASP A 111 20.85 -5.07 -10.04
C ASP A 111 21.22 -5.57 -11.46
N TYR A 112 20.91 -4.79 -12.50
CA TYR A 112 21.05 -5.19 -13.89
C TYR A 112 22.45 -5.72 -14.27
N PRO A 113 23.58 -5.12 -13.83
CA PRO A 113 24.91 -5.62 -14.18
C PRO A 113 25.13 -7.07 -13.75
N THR A 114 24.57 -7.47 -12.59
CA THR A 114 24.66 -8.85 -12.08
C THR A 114 23.63 -9.76 -12.72
N VAL A 115 22.37 -9.29 -12.78
CA VAL A 115 21.24 -10.07 -13.28
C VAL A 115 21.41 -10.41 -14.76
N THR A 116 21.90 -9.46 -15.59
CA THR A 116 22.06 -9.67 -17.04
C THR A 116 23.11 -10.72 -17.42
N MET A 117 23.98 -11.10 -16.48
CA MET A 117 24.93 -12.21 -16.69
C MET A 117 24.27 -13.59 -16.58
N ASN A 118 23.04 -13.66 -16.10
CA ASN A 118 22.31 -14.89 -15.81
C ASN A 118 21.07 -14.98 -16.69
N GLU A 119 21.24 -15.35 -17.97
CA GLU A 119 20.16 -15.36 -18.96
C GLU A 119 18.93 -16.15 -18.51
N THR A 120 19.11 -17.25 -17.81
CA THR A 120 18.02 -18.11 -17.31
C THR A 120 17.15 -17.45 -16.24
N TRP A 121 17.56 -16.32 -15.71
CA TRP A 121 16.77 -15.57 -14.72
C TRP A 121 15.69 -14.70 -15.36
N PHE A 122 15.74 -14.51 -16.69
CA PHE A 122 14.72 -13.78 -17.42
C PHE A 122 13.64 -14.71 -17.95
N TRP A 123 12.42 -14.21 -18.02
CA TRP A 123 11.36 -14.88 -18.75
C TRP A 123 11.54 -14.69 -20.25
N HIS A 124 11.39 -15.80 -21.01
CA HIS A 124 11.51 -15.78 -22.46
C HIS A 124 10.21 -16.16 -23.14
N ASN A 125 9.91 -15.47 -24.24
CA ASN A 125 8.81 -15.83 -25.12
C ASN A 125 9.15 -17.07 -25.98
N THR A 126 8.20 -17.50 -26.81
CA THR A 126 8.39 -18.68 -27.66
C THR A 126 9.44 -18.49 -28.76
N GLN A 127 9.90 -17.26 -29.02
CA GLN A 127 10.98 -16.91 -29.92
C GLN A 127 12.35 -16.83 -29.21
N ASN A 128 12.38 -17.16 -27.93
CA ASN A 128 13.57 -17.06 -27.07
C ASN A 128 14.07 -15.61 -26.90
N GLU A 129 13.15 -14.63 -26.93
CA GLU A 129 13.42 -13.24 -26.62
C GLU A 129 13.07 -12.98 -25.15
N ARG A 130 13.84 -12.14 -24.45
CA ARG A 130 13.47 -11.66 -23.10
C ARG A 130 12.15 -10.90 -23.17
N VAL A 131 11.23 -11.23 -22.29
CA VAL A 131 9.94 -10.53 -22.22
C VAL A 131 10.11 -9.18 -21.56
N THR A 132 9.53 -8.17 -22.17
CA THR A 132 9.68 -6.76 -21.81
C THR A 132 8.29 -6.14 -21.66
N SER A 133 8.10 -5.36 -20.62
CA SER A 133 6.89 -4.54 -20.45
C SER A 133 6.75 -3.55 -21.63
N ASN A 134 5.57 -3.46 -22.19
CA ASN A 134 5.25 -2.49 -23.25
C ASN A 134 4.98 -1.07 -22.68
N VAL A 135 4.90 -0.93 -21.37
CA VAL A 135 4.62 0.34 -20.69
C VAL A 135 5.91 1.09 -20.40
N ASP A 136 6.88 0.43 -19.78
CA ASP A 136 8.10 1.07 -19.26
C ASP A 136 9.40 0.32 -19.58
N GLN A 137 9.33 -0.68 -20.46
CA GLN A 137 10.46 -1.45 -20.97
C GLN A 137 11.22 -2.25 -19.89
N LYS A 138 10.61 -2.51 -18.73
CA LYS A 138 11.16 -3.42 -17.74
C LYS A 138 11.21 -4.85 -18.26
N LEU A 139 12.21 -5.62 -17.84
CA LEU A 139 12.42 -7.02 -18.21
C LEU A 139 11.73 -7.92 -17.18
N LEU A 140 10.91 -8.86 -17.66
CA LEU A 140 10.22 -9.82 -16.78
C LEU A 140 11.20 -10.91 -16.31
N MET A 141 11.23 -11.15 -15.01
CA MET A 141 12.06 -12.19 -14.39
C MET A 141 11.34 -13.53 -14.34
N ASN A 142 12.08 -14.61 -14.45
CA ASN A 142 11.56 -15.94 -14.18
C ASN A 142 11.65 -16.23 -12.67
N ILE A 143 10.55 -16.00 -12.00
CA ILE A 143 10.41 -16.09 -10.54
C ILE A 143 10.53 -17.51 -9.98
N SER A 144 10.55 -18.55 -10.84
CA SER A 144 10.73 -19.95 -10.40
C SER A 144 12.20 -20.37 -10.30
N VAL A 145 13.13 -19.56 -10.81
CA VAL A 145 14.55 -19.92 -10.84
C VAL A 145 15.18 -19.69 -9.47
N SER A 146 15.63 -20.76 -8.83
CA SER A 146 16.18 -20.71 -7.46
C SER A 146 17.39 -19.77 -7.32
N GLY A 147 18.25 -19.68 -8.35
CA GLY A 147 19.39 -18.74 -8.37
C GLY A 147 18.92 -17.27 -8.34
N PHE A 148 17.88 -16.94 -9.09
CA PHE A 148 17.25 -15.62 -9.04
C PHE A 148 16.65 -15.35 -7.66
N GLN A 149 15.86 -16.27 -7.12
CA GLN A 149 15.22 -16.12 -5.82
C GLN A 149 16.24 -15.86 -4.70
N GLN A 150 17.34 -16.62 -4.69
CA GLN A 150 18.43 -16.47 -3.72
C GLN A 150 19.14 -15.13 -3.85
N TYR A 151 19.48 -14.75 -5.09
CA TYR A 151 20.11 -13.45 -5.37
C TYR A 151 19.22 -12.30 -4.91
N TRP A 152 17.92 -12.34 -5.27
CA TRP A 152 16.97 -11.26 -4.93
C TRP A 152 16.85 -11.09 -3.41
N ALA A 153 16.71 -12.18 -2.67
CA ALA A 153 16.64 -12.13 -1.21
C ALA A 153 17.92 -11.54 -0.58
N GLN A 154 19.10 -11.91 -1.09
CA GLN A 154 20.37 -11.40 -0.60
C GLN A 154 20.60 -9.94 -0.98
N SER A 155 20.30 -9.56 -2.23
CA SER A 155 20.44 -8.20 -2.72
C SER A 155 19.52 -7.25 -1.95
N LEU A 156 18.26 -7.61 -1.76
CA LEU A 156 17.29 -6.82 -0.99
C LEU A 156 17.75 -6.61 0.45
N ALA A 157 18.18 -7.67 1.13
CA ALA A 157 18.68 -7.55 2.50
C ALA A 157 19.92 -6.65 2.61
N GLN A 158 20.85 -6.75 1.65
CA GLN A 158 22.03 -5.91 1.59
C GLN A 158 21.66 -4.43 1.33
N GLN A 159 20.76 -4.18 0.38
CA GLN A 159 20.33 -2.82 0.06
C GLN A 159 19.59 -2.15 1.24
N VAL A 160 18.79 -2.93 1.99
CA VAL A 160 18.16 -2.44 3.23
C VAL A 160 19.23 -2.05 4.26
N ALA A 161 20.25 -2.86 4.44
CA ALA A 161 21.34 -2.58 5.38
C ALA A 161 22.15 -1.34 4.93
N ASP A 162 22.53 -1.27 3.66
CA ASP A 162 23.34 -0.18 3.10
C ASP A 162 22.60 1.17 3.13
N GLY A 163 21.29 1.16 2.86
CA GLY A 163 20.43 2.35 2.91
C GLY A 163 19.88 2.67 4.30
N GLN A 164 20.12 1.80 5.29
CA GLN A 164 19.57 1.90 6.64
C GLN A 164 18.03 1.93 6.65
N TYR A 165 17.38 1.21 5.73
CA TYR A 165 15.93 1.17 5.61
C TYR A 165 15.27 0.28 6.67
N ASP A 166 13.96 0.45 6.85
CA ASP A 166 13.17 -0.26 7.87
C ASP A 166 12.41 -1.44 7.30
N ALA A 167 11.99 -1.35 6.04
CA ALA A 167 11.23 -2.37 5.33
C ALA A 167 11.44 -2.21 3.82
N ILE A 168 10.82 -3.09 3.03
CA ILE A 168 10.87 -3.04 1.57
C ILE A 168 9.46 -2.79 1.02
N MET A 169 9.28 -1.69 0.31
CA MET A 169 8.17 -1.53 -0.63
C MET A 169 8.53 -2.26 -1.93
N PHE A 170 7.81 -3.33 -2.22
CA PHE A 170 8.12 -4.26 -3.29
C PHE A 170 7.17 -4.03 -4.46
N ASP A 171 7.58 -3.13 -5.34
CA ASP A 171 6.70 -2.55 -6.36
C ASP A 171 6.42 -3.50 -7.53
N SER A 172 5.29 -3.25 -8.19
CA SER A 172 4.84 -4.02 -9.36
C SER A 172 4.78 -5.53 -9.06
N ALA A 173 4.30 -5.88 -7.86
CA ALA A 173 4.23 -7.25 -7.39
C ALA A 173 3.00 -8.01 -7.87
N SER A 174 1.97 -7.31 -8.38
CA SER A 174 0.73 -7.96 -8.83
C SER A 174 0.93 -8.75 -10.12
N PRO A 175 0.60 -10.06 -10.16
CA PRO A 175 0.59 -10.85 -11.39
C PRO A 175 -0.39 -10.36 -12.45
N ALA A 176 -1.38 -9.55 -12.08
CA ALA A 176 -2.34 -8.93 -13.02
C ALA A 176 -1.66 -8.05 -14.06
N LEU A 177 -0.53 -7.43 -13.72
CA LEU A 177 0.25 -6.60 -14.62
C LEU A 177 0.72 -7.37 -15.87
N LEU A 178 0.97 -8.68 -15.75
CA LEU A 178 1.49 -9.51 -16.85
C LEU A 178 0.62 -9.46 -18.09
N GLN A 179 -0.71 -9.55 -17.94
CA GLN A 179 -1.61 -9.55 -19.08
C GLN A 179 -1.59 -8.22 -19.84
N GLY A 180 -1.58 -7.10 -19.13
CA GLY A 180 -1.62 -5.76 -19.70
C GLY A 180 -0.28 -5.32 -20.28
N GLU A 181 0.81 -5.74 -19.63
CA GLU A 181 2.15 -5.26 -19.96
C GLU A 181 2.94 -6.18 -20.89
N CYS A 182 2.73 -7.51 -20.83
CA CYS A 182 3.53 -8.49 -21.56
C CYS A 182 2.73 -9.42 -22.46
N GLY A 183 1.42 -9.51 -22.30
CA GLY A 183 0.58 -10.51 -22.98
C GLY A 183 0.31 -10.24 -24.46
N GLY A 184 1.04 -9.33 -25.09
CA GLY A 184 0.90 -9.01 -26.51
C GLY A 184 1.61 -9.99 -27.46
N SER A 185 1.48 -9.71 -28.77
CA SER A 185 2.14 -10.47 -29.85
C SER A 185 3.32 -9.73 -30.50
N GLY A 186 3.73 -8.58 -29.92
CA GLY A 186 4.85 -7.78 -30.39
C GLY A 186 6.20 -8.38 -30.03
N THR A 187 7.28 -7.81 -30.59
CA THR A 187 8.66 -8.17 -30.22
C THR A 187 8.86 -7.98 -28.71
N GLY A 188 9.46 -8.99 -28.07
CA GLY A 188 9.63 -8.96 -26.63
C GLY A 188 8.37 -9.18 -25.80
N GLN A 189 7.23 -9.49 -26.44
CA GLN A 189 5.98 -9.84 -25.77
C GLN A 189 5.77 -11.36 -25.78
N ASP A 190 4.97 -11.86 -24.85
CA ASP A 190 4.62 -13.28 -24.76
C ASP A 190 3.11 -13.47 -24.78
N PRO A 191 2.51 -13.89 -25.91
CA PRO A 191 1.08 -14.10 -26.00
C PRO A 191 0.55 -15.20 -25.05
N ARG A 192 1.43 -16.02 -24.49
CA ARG A 192 1.05 -17.00 -23.45
C ARG A 192 0.60 -16.34 -22.17
N LEU A 193 0.96 -15.05 -21.94
CA LEU A 193 0.58 -14.27 -20.77
C LEU A 193 -0.68 -13.41 -20.99
N ALA A 194 -1.30 -13.50 -22.17
CA ALA A 194 -2.49 -12.70 -22.49
C ALA A 194 -3.73 -13.16 -21.72
N GLY A 195 -4.65 -12.25 -21.47
CA GLY A 195 -5.91 -12.54 -20.75
C GLY A 195 -5.67 -13.04 -19.34
N THR A 196 -6.35 -14.10 -18.90
CA THR A 196 -6.21 -14.72 -17.57
C THR A 196 -5.09 -15.78 -17.51
N ALA A 197 -4.20 -15.83 -18.49
CA ALA A 197 -3.21 -16.89 -18.62
C ALA A 197 -2.28 -17.01 -17.40
N ALA A 198 -1.95 -15.89 -16.74
CA ALA A 198 -1.17 -15.91 -15.51
C ALA A 198 -1.85 -16.70 -14.38
N HIS A 199 -3.19 -16.74 -14.38
CA HIS A 199 -3.99 -17.44 -13.39
C HIS A 199 -4.34 -18.87 -13.83
N ASP A 200 -4.69 -19.08 -15.10
CA ASP A 200 -5.36 -20.29 -15.58
C ASP A 200 -4.43 -21.25 -16.35
N THR A 201 -3.24 -20.78 -16.76
CA THR A 201 -2.31 -21.55 -17.59
C THR A 201 -1.11 -22.02 -16.80
N SER A 202 -0.83 -23.33 -16.87
CA SER A 202 0.42 -23.90 -16.35
C SER A 202 1.54 -23.76 -17.37
N PHE A 203 2.71 -23.32 -16.92
CA PHE A 203 3.89 -23.10 -17.76
C PHE A 203 4.99 -24.11 -17.42
N THR A 204 5.54 -24.76 -18.44
CA THR A 204 6.71 -25.66 -18.28
C THR A 204 7.88 -24.91 -17.64
N ASP A 205 8.08 -23.66 -18.04
CA ASP A 205 9.15 -22.79 -17.54
C ASP A 205 9.00 -22.44 -16.03
N LEU A 206 7.80 -22.66 -15.46
CA LEU A 206 7.50 -22.55 -14.03
C LEU A 206 7.37 -23.93 -13.33
N GLY A 207 7.89 -25.00 -13.95
CA GLY A 207 7.80 -26.34 -13.40
C GLY A 207 6.41 -26.98 -13.51
N GLY A 208 5.55 -26.48 -14.40
CA GLY A 208 4.19 -26.99 -14.64
C GLY A 208 3.13 -26.38 -13.72
N THR A 209 3.41 -25.24 -13.11
CA THR A 209 2.46 -24.46 -12.30
C THR A 209 2.02 -23.17 -13.01
N THR A 210 1.02 -22.47 -12.50
CA THR A 210 0.59 -21.16 -12.99
C THR A 210 1.52 -20.06 -12.49
N TRP A 211 1.46 -18.85 -13.09
CA TRP A 211 2.17 -17.69 -12.58
C TRP A 211 1.70 -17.31 -11.17
N ILE A 212 0.40 -17.41 -10.90
CA ILE A 212 -0.17 -17.12 -9.59
C ILE A 212 0.42 -18.05 -8.53
N ASP A 213 0.43 -19.37 -8.76
CA ASP A 213 0.97 -20.32 -7.80
C ASP A 213 2.48 -20.15 -7.60
N ALA A 214 3.23 -19.90 -8.69
CA ALA A 214 4.66 -19.62 -8.63
C ALA A 214 4.94 -18.34 -7.84
N TRP A 215 4.16 -17.28 -8.10
CA TRP A 215 4.26 -16.00 -7.39
C TRP A 215 3.97 -16.16 -5.89
N GLN A 216 2.89 -16.84 -5.52
CA GLN A 216 2.53 -17.10 -4.13
C GLN A 216 3.65 -17.85 -3.40
N THR A 217 4.17 -18.92 -4.03
CA THR A 217 5.27 -19.70 -3.47
C THR A 217 6.51 -18.85 -3.26
N TRP A 218 6.85 -18.03 -4.24
CA TRP A 218 8.01 -17.15 -4.19
C TRP A 218 7.87 -16.05 -3.14
N ILE A 219 6.74 -15.32 -3.13
CA ILE A 219 6.49 -14.23 -2.15
C ILE A 219 6.48 -14.78 -0.72
N ALA A 220 5.86 -15.93 -0.48
CA ALA A 220 5.87 -16.56 0.84
C ALA A 220 7.31 -16.90 1.30
N ALA A 221 8.11 -17.50 0.42
CA ALA A 221 9.49 -17.87 0.72
C ALA A 221 10.38 -16.64 0.92
N LEU A 222 10.24 -15.61 0.07
CA LEU A 222 10.98 -14.36 0.15
C LEU A 222 10.62 -13.61 1.44
N SER A 223 9.32 -13.49 1.72
CA SER A 223 8.82 -12.85 2.94
C SER A 223 9.36 -13.55 4.19
N ALA A 224 9.29 -14.88 4.26
CA ALA A 224 9.83 -15.64 5.39
C ALA A 224 11.36 -15.43 5.55
N THR A 225 12.11 -15.41 4.44
CA THR A 225 13.56 -15.20 4.45
C THR A 225 13.94 -13.81 4.96
N LEU A 226 13.24 -12.78 4.54
CA LEU A 226 13.48 -11.39 4.96
C LEU A 226 12.97 -11.14 6.38
N SER A 227 11.80 -11.68 6.73
CA SER A 227 11.24 -11.58 8.07
C SER A 227 12.13 -12.23 9.14
N ALA A 228 12.78 -13.35 8.83
CA ALA A 228 13.77 -13.95 9.72
C ALA A 228 14.98 -13.04 10.02
N GLN A 229 15.17 -11.99 9.22
CA GLN A 229 16.16 -10.94 9.41
C GLN A 229 15.53 -9.64 9.97
N GLY A 230 14.24 -9.66 10.34
CA GLY A 230 13.50 -8.48 10.80
C GLY A 230 13.23 -7.45 9.71
N ILE A 231 13.18 -7.85 8.45
CA ILE A 231 12.91 -6.97 7.30
C ILE A 231 11.49 -7.27 6.77
N PRO A 232 10.48 -6.43 7.08
CA PRO A 232 9.15 -6.57 6.51
C PRO A 232 9.16 -6.37 5.00
N LEU A 233 8.52 -7.30 4.27
CA LEU A 233 8.25 -7.17 2.84
C LEU A 233 6.83 -6.66 2.64
N ILE A 234 6.66 -5.54 1.93
CA ILE A 234 5.38 -4.87 1.67
C ILE A 234 5.16 -4.81 0.16
N PRO A 235 4.54 -5.85 -0.45
CA PRO A 235 4.28 -5.87 -1.88
C PRO A 235 3.26 -4.81 -2.28
N ASN A 236 3.50 -4.12 -3.40
CA ASN A 236 2.49 -3.33 -4.08
C ASN A 236 1.57 -4.27 -4.88
N THR A 237 0.34 -4.38 -4.42
CA THR A 237 -0.66 -5.32 -4.91
C THR A 237 -1.74 -4.65 -5.75
N SER A 238 -1.56 -3.38 -6.11
CA SER A 238 -2.59 -2.57 -6.77
C SER A 238 -3.88 -2.45 -5.95
N ALA A 239 -4.99 -2.15 -6.60
CA ALA A 239 -6.25 -1.75 -5.95
C ALA A 239 -7.14 -2.91 -5.49
N PHE A 240 -6.73 -4.16 -5.51
CA PHE A 240 -7.55 -5.36 -5.22
C PHE A 240 -8.85 -5.47 -6.06
N THR A 241 -8.87 -4.93 -7.26
CA THR A 241 -10.11 -4.86 -8.06
C THR A 241 -10.39 -6.07 -8.92
N THR A 242 -9.43 -6.97 -9.06
CA THR A 242 -9.55 -8.17 -9.89
C THR A 242 -9.50 -9.43 -9.02
N THR A 243 -10.29 -10.45 -9.37
CA THR A 243 -10.40 -11.71 -8.60
C THR A 243 -9.07 -12.47 -8.48
N TRP A 244 -8.09 -12.17 -9.32
CA TRP A 244 -6.78 -12.81 -9.29
C TRP A 244 -5.69 -11.91 -8.70
N ASP A 245 -5.97 -10.66 -8.40
CA ASP A 245 -5.15 -9.80 -7.56
C ASP A 245 -5.38 -10.07 -6.07
N THR A 246 -6.52 -10.64 -5.69
CA THR A 246 -6.87 -10.94 -4.28
C THR A 246 -6.12 -12.16 -3.73
N THR A 247 -5.22 -12.74 -4.48
CA THR A 247 -4.61 -14.01 -4.13
C THR A 247 -3.48 -13.84 -3.12
N ASN A 248 -3.78 -14.03 -1.84
CA ASN A 248 -2.82 -14.25 -0.75
C ASN A 248 -1.94 -13.05 -0.35
N TYR A 249 -2.48 -11.86 -0.29
CA TYR A 249 -1.85 -10.71 0.37
C TYR A 249 -1.49 -11.00 1.84
N THR A 250 -2.07 -12.05 2.39
CA THR A 250 -1.75 -12.53 3.74
C THR A 250 -0.39 -13.24 3.84
N LEU A 251 0.29 -13.51 2.71
CA LEU A 251 1.60 -14.17 2.68
C LEU A 251 2.77 -13.29 3.12
N SER A 252 2.57 -11.99 3.20
CA SER A 252 3.56 -11.01 3.64
C SER A 252 3.10 -10.27 4.88
N PRO A 253 4.00 -9.65 5.67
CA PRO A 253 3.64 -8.87 6.85
C PRO A 253 2.89 -7.58 6.53
N GLY A 254 2.79 -7.18 5.26
CA GLY A 254 2.07 -5.99 4.84
C GLY A 254 1.68 -5.99 3.38
N ALA A 255 0.93 -4.97 2.96
CA ALA A 255 0.58 -4.66 1.60
C ALA A 255 0.62 -3.15 1.34
N PHE A 256 1.16 -2.77 0.20
CA PHE A 256 1.00 -1.44 -0.37
C PHE A 256 -0.15 -1.52 -1.39
N VAL A 257 -1.17 -0.68 -1.23
CA VAL A 257 -2.41 -0.76 -2.01
C VAL A 257 -2.59 0.54 -2.77
N GLU A 258 -2.10 0.54 -3.99
CA GLU A 258 -2.13 1.69 -4.89
C GLU A 258 -3.50 1.78 -5.57
N GLY A 259 -4.21 2.91 -5.37
CA GLY A 259 -5.56 3.12 -5.89
C GLY A 259 -6.66 2.43 -5.06
N PHE A 260 -6.48 2.26 -3.74
CA PHE A 260 -7.35 1.48 -2.86
C PHE A 260 -8.83 1.91 -2.85
N ALA A 261 -9.13 3.15 -3.16
CA ALA A 261 -10.49 3.70 -3.18
C ALA A 261 -10.75 4.45 -4.48
N GLY A 262 -10.66 3.74 -5.62
CA GLY A 262 -10.96 4.33 -6.92
C GLY A 262 -12.36 4.93 -6.99
N THR A 263 -12.45 6.16 -7.48
CA THR A 263 -13.73 6.88 -7.58
C THR A 263 -14.62 6.36 -8.72
N ASP A 264 -14.08 5.53 -9.58
CA ASP A 264 -14.72 4.89 -10.74
C ASP A 264 -15.08 3.41 -10.49
N PHE A 265 -14.79 2.88 -9.31
CA PHE A 265 -15.14 1.50 -8.97
C PHE A 265 -16.66 1.28 -9.01
N ALA A 266 -17.09 0.17 -9.60
CA ALA A 266 -18.42 -0.34 -9.33
C ALA A 266 -18.58 -0.64 -7.83
N VAL A 267 -19.77 -0.46 -7.27
CA VAL A 267 -20.00 -0.66 -5.82
C VAL A 267 -19.61 -2.08 -5.39
N THR A 268 -19.82 -3.08 -6.25
CA THR A 268 -19.43 -4.48 -5.98
C THR A 268 -17.92 -4.66 -5.88
N ASP A 269 -17.17 -3.98 -6.74
CA ASP A 269 -15.69 -4.05 -6.75
C ASP A 269 -15.12 -3.29 -5.56
N TRP A 270 -15.72 -2.12 -5.24
CA TRP A 270 -15.40 -1.38 -4.02
C TRP A 270 -15.67 -2.21 -2.75
N GLN A 271 -16.80 -2.95 -2.69
CA GLN A 271 -17.10 -3.83 -1.56
C GLN A 271 -16.07 -4.98 -1.45
N ALA A 272 -15.73 -5.61 -2.57
CA ALA A 272 -14.74 -6.68 -2.61
C ALA A 272 -13.37 -6.17 -2.11
N SER A 273 -12.87 -5.07 -2.67
CA SER A 273 -11.62 -4.44 -2.26
C SER A 273 -11.62 -4.05 -0.77
N THR A 274 -12.72 -3.45 -0.29
CA THR A 274 -12.84 -3.05 1.11
C THR A 274 -12.83 -4.26 2.06
N ASN A 275 -13.42 -5.40 1.68
CA ASN A 275 -13.38 -6.63 2.47
C ASN A 275 -11.96 -7.18 2.61
N GLU A 276 -11.15 -7.15 1.54
CA GLU A 276 -9.73 -7.54 1.58
C GLU A 276 -8.94 -6.68 2.57
N LEU A 277 -9.17 -5.36 2.53
CA LEU A 277 -8.51 -4.44 3.47
C LEU A 277 -8.95 -4.68 4.92
N LEU A 278 -10.23 -4.98 5.16
CA LEU A 278 -10.73 -5.34 6.49
C LEU A 278 -10.12 -6.67 6.98
N GLU A 279 -9.91 -7.64 6.08
CA GLU A 279 -9.22 -8.89 6.41
C GLU A 279 -7.76 -8.62 6.82
N LEU A 280 -7.01 -7.84 6.03
CA LEU A 280 -5.64 -7.45 6.36
C LEU A 280 -5.56 -6.71 7.71
N ALA A 281 -6.51 -5.81 7.97
CA ALA A 281 -6.60 -5.12 9.26
C ALA A 281 -6.86 -6.10 10.41
N SER A 282 -7.71 -7.13 10.21
CA SER A 282 -8.00 -8.16 11.22
C SER A 282 -6.81 -9.05 11.53
N LEU A 283 -5.90 -9.21 10.57
CA LEU A 283 -4.64 -9.94 10.69
C LEU A 283 -3.49 -9.05 11.18
N ASP A 284 -3.77 -7.79 11.49
CA ASP A 284 -2.80 -6.80 11.96
C ASP A 284 -1.60 -6.62 11.00
N ARG A 285 -1.88 -6.60 9.70
CA ARG A 285 -0.88 -6.37 8.67
C ARG A 285 -0.56 -4.88 8.51
N ILE A 286 0.68 -4.58 8.11
CA ILE A 286 1.05 -3.23 7.67
C ILE A 286 0.29 -2.95 6.37
N MET A 287 -0.54 -1.90 6.35
CA MET A 287 -1.23 -1.45 5.15
C MET A 287 -0.84 -0.02 4.83
N ILE A 288 -0.32 0.22 3.64
CA ILE A 288 -0.09 1.56 3.11
C ILE A 288 -1.11 1.77 2.00
N LEU A 289 -2.05 2.67 2.24
CA LEU A 289 -3.20 2.91 1.38
C LEU A 289 -2.95 4.20 0.59
N GLN A 290 -2.58 4.05 -0.67
CA GLN A 290 -2.23 5.16 -1.56
C GLN A 290 -3.34 5.43 -2.57
N ASN A 291 -3.60 6.72 -2.82
CA ASN A 291 -4.38 7.18 -3.97
C ASN A 291 -3.73 8.39 -4.63
N TYR A 292 -3.94 8.50 -5.93
CA TYR A 292 -3.52 9.66 -6.71
C TYR A 292 -4.53 10.79 -6.60
N LEU A 293 -4.03 12.01 -6.39
CA LEU A 293 -4.84 13.21 -6.51
C LEU A 293 -4.60 13.87 -7.87
N SER A 294 -5.66 14.09 -8.62
CA SER A 294 -5.60 14.88 -9.85
C SER A 294 -5.44 16.37 -9.58
N THR A 295 -5.87 16.83 -8.42
CA THR A 295 -5.71 18.20 -7.92
C THR A 295 -5.91 18.26 -6.40
N SER A 296 -5.04 19.00 -5.73
CA SER A 296 -5.12 19.24 -4.29
C SER A 296 -6.40 19.99 -3.85
N THR A 297 -7.12 20.62 -4.76
CA THR A 297 -8.37 21.37 -4.47
C THR A 297 -9.63 20.52 -4.47
N ASP A 298 -9.56 19.25 -4.90
CA ASP A 298 -10.71 18.34 -4.91
C ASP A 298 -10.99 17.76 -3.52
N VAL A 299 -11.68 18.54 -2.69
CA VAL A 299 -12.03 18.15 -1.33
C VAL A 299 -12.93 16.90 -1.29
N ALA A 300 -13.82 16.72 -2.28
CA ALA A 300 -14.75 15.60 -2.28
C ALA A 300 -13.99 14.27 -2.44
N THR A 301 -13.06 14.21 -3.39
CA THR A 301 -12.19 13.04 -3.59
C THR A 301 -11.28 12.80 -2.39
N ARG A 302 -10.65 13.83 -1.83
CA ARG A 302 -9.82 13.69 -0.62
C ARG A 302 -10.62 13.12 0.56
N MET A 303 -11.83 13.64 0.79
CA MET A 303 -12.71 13.11 1.84
C MET A 303 -13.16 11.67 1.55
N TYR A 304 -13.33 11.29 0.27
CA TYR A 304 -13.62 9.91 -0.09
C TYR A 304 -12.46 8.98 0.29
N TYR A 305 -11.22 9.35 -0.05
CA TYR A 305 -10.04 8.57 0.31
C TYR A 305 -9.85 8.46 1.83
N LEU A 306 -9.97 9.59 2.54
CA LEU A 306 -9.92 9.58 4.00
C LEU A 306 -11.03 8.71 4.62
N GLY A 307 -12.25 8.82 4.10
CA GLY A 307 -13.39 8.04 4.59
C GLY A 307 -13.16 6.53 4.43
N ASN A 308 -12.68 6.11 3.27
CA ASN A 308 -12.35 4.70 3.01
C ASN A 308 -11.19 4.21 3.91
N TYR A 309 -10.14 5.02 4.10
CA TYR A 309 -9.08 4.73 5.06
C TYR A 309 -9.65 4.53 6.47
N LEU A 310 -10.52 5.41 6.93
CA LEU A 310 -11.14 5.33 8.26
C LEU A 310 -12.05 4.09 8.40
N LEU A 311 -12.76 3.67 7.33
CA LEU A 311 -13.56 2.44 7.37
C LEU A 311 -12.71 1.19 7.64
N VAL A 312 -11.52 1.09 7.04
CA VAL A 312 -10.69 -0.11 7.10
C VAL A 312 -9.54 -0.04 8.10
N LYS A 313 -9.31 1.10 8.71
CA LYS A 313 -8.20 1.39 9.60
C LYS A 313 -8.05 0.36 10.72
N GLY A 314 -6.85 -0.25 10.80
CA GLY A 314 -6.38 -1.14 11.86
C GLY A 314 -5.26 -0.52 12.70
N HIS A 315 -4.46 -1.36 13.36
CA HIS A 315 -3.33 -0.92 14.18
C HIS A 315 -2.14 -0.43 13.35
N HIS A 316 -1.93 -0.94 12.13
CA HIS A 316 -0.79 -0.59 11.26
C HIS A 316 -1.27 -0.16 9.88
N THR A 317 -2.17 0.83 9.83
CA THR A 317 -2.74 1.35 8.57
C THR A 317 -2.30 2.80 8.36
N TYR A 318 -1.64 3.04 7.23
CA TYR A 318 -1.07 4.33 6.86
C TYR A 318 -1.73 4.86 5.60
N LEU A 319 -1.89 6.18 5.52
CA LEU A 319 -2.53 6.85 4.40
C LEU A 319 -1.49 7.60 3.57
N ASP A 320 -1.67 7.60 2.26
CA ASP A 320 -0.92 8.41 1.32
C ASP A 320 -1.82 9.01 0.24
N TYR A 321 -1.67 10.32 -0.01
CA TYR A 321 -2.16 10.98 -1.21
C TYR A 321 -0.95 11.35 -2.04
N PHE A 322 -0.78 10.65 -3.15
CA PHE A 322 0.43 10.75 -3.96
C PHE A 322 0.24 11.69 -5.13
N ASP A 323 1.16 12.65 -5.23
CA ASP A 323 1.38 13.49 -6.41
C ASP A 323 2.81 13.25 -6.90
N ASN A 324 2.97 12.43 -7.94
CA ASN A 324 4.27 11.99 -8.44
C ASN A 324 5.17 13.17 -8.85
N GLY A 325 6.23 13.40 -8.07
CA GLY A 325 7.13 14.52 -8.24
C GLY A 325 6.57 15.86 -7.77
N GLY A 326 5.45 15.84 -7.06
CA GLY A 326 4.83 17.00 -6.44
C GLY A 326 5.60 17.57 -5.24
N PRO A 327 5.14 18.70 -4.71
CA PRO A 327 5.72 19.32 -3.53
C PRO A 327 5.40 18.53 -2.26
N LEU A 328 6.04 18.89 -1.14
CA LEU A 328 5.60 18.47 0.19
C LEU A 328 4.19 19.03 0.44
N GLU A 329 3.22 18.17 0.74
CA GLU A 329 1.81 18.55 0.86
C GLU A 329 1.25 18.29 2.26
N TRP A 330 0.21 19.04 2.61
CA TRP A 330 -0.59 18.81 3.81
C TRP A 330 -2.06 19.12 3.53
N TYR A 331 -2.91 18.28 4.09
CA TYR A 331 -4.36 18.44 3.97
C TYR A 331 -4.98 18.52 5.37
N PRO A 332 -5.83 19.54 5.65
CA PRO A 332 -6.36 19.78 7.01
C PRO A 332 -7.12 18.60 7.59
N GLU A 333 -7.78 17.80 6.75
CA GLU A 333 -8.51 16.60 7.17
C GLU A 333 -7.63 15.53 7.82
N TRP A 334 -6.33 15.53 7.59
CA TRP A 334 -5.38 14.63 8.24
C TRP A 334 -5.18 14.94 9.73
N ALA A 335 -5.59 16.14 10.17
CA ALA A 335 -5.54 16.53 11.58
C ALA A 335 -6.83 16.20 12.35
N ILE A 336 -7.81 15.50 11.74
CA ILE A 336 -9.04 15.13 12.41
C ILE A 336 -8.74 14.07 13.47
N ASP A 337 -9.07 14.36 14.72
CA ASP A 337 -8.97 13.40 15.84
C ASP A 337 -10.33 12.74 16.09
N LEU A 338 -10.46 11.50 15.68
CA LEU A 338 -11.61 10.65 15.98
C LEU A 338 -11.36 9.68 17.15
N GLY A 339 -10.12 9.55 17.61
CA GLY A 339 -9.75 8.51 18.57
C GLY A 339 -9.83 7.10 17.98
N SER A 340 -9.91 6.10 18.86
CA SER A 340 -9.98 4.69 18.45
C SER A 340 -11.37 4.32 17.94
N PRO A 341 -11.49 3.37 16.97
CA PRO A 341 -12.76 2.80 16.57
C PRO A 341 -13.51 2.18 17.75
N THR A 342 -14.83 2.45 17.82
CA THR A 342 -15.76 1.81 18.77
C THR A 342 -16.66 0.79 18.09
N THR A 343 -16.76 0.83 16.75
CA THR A 343 -17.39 -0.24 15.96
C THR A 343 -16.57 -1.51 16.09
N ALA A 344 -17.23 -2.64 16.33
CA ALA A 344 -16.57 -3.93 16.40
C ALA A 344 -15.79 -4.24 15.12
N ALA A 345 -14.64 -4.93 15.27
CA ALA A 345 -13.87 -5.38 14.12
C ALA A 345 -14.72 -6.35 13.26
N THR A 346 -14.59 -6.20 11.95
CA THR A 346 -15.27 -7.05 10.95
C THR A 346 -14.37 -7.25 9.74
N THR A 347 -14.62 -8.32 8.99
CA THR A 347 -14.02 -8.60 7.68
C THR A 347 -15.03 -8.39 6.54
N SER A 348 -16.23 -7.90 6.84
CA SER A 348 -17.26 -7.61 5.85
C SER A 348 -17.70 -6.16 5.92
N VAL A 349 -17.53 -5.42 4.83
CA VAL A 349 -18.00 -4.03 4.74
C VAL A 349 -19.52 -3.91 4.86
N LEU A 350 -20.27 -4.99 4.57
CA LEU A 350 -21.73 -5.00 4.71
C LEU A 350 -22.17 -4.88 6.17
N ASP A 351 -21.34 -5.27 7.13
CA ASP A 351 -21.62 -5.07 8.56
C ASP A 351 -21.54 -3.59 8.96
N LEU A 352 -20.91 -2.76 8.15
CA LEU A 352 -20.82 -1.31 8.31
C LEU A 352 -21.96 -0.56 7.58
N ALA A 353 -22.82 -1.28 6.82
CA ALA A 353 -23.89 -0.64 6.06
C ALA A 353 -24.95 -0.06 6.99
N SER A 354 -25.28 1.22 6.80
CA SER A 354 -26.22 1.97 7.63
C SER A 354 -26.92 3.09 6.85
N GLY A 355 -28.24 2.98 6.66
CA GLY A 355 -29.04 4.04 6.05
C GLY A 355 -28.66 4.40 4.60
N GLY A 356 -28.12 3.46 3.83
CA GLY A 356 -27.70 3.66 2.43
C GLY A 356 -26.26 4.14 2.26
N VAL A 357 -25.52 4.28 3.33
CA VAL A 357 -24.07 4.57 3.38
C VAL A 357 -23.35 3.50 4.19
N TYR A 358 -22.02 3.58 4.28
CA TYR A 358 -21.21 2.77 5.18
C TYR A 358 -20.71 3.64 6.33
N ARG A 359 -20.88 3.18 7.58
CA ARG A 359 -20.57 3.93 8.79
C ARG A 359 -19.60 3.18 9.68
N ARG A 360 -18.62 3.90 10.21
CA ARG A 360 -17.78 3.43 11.32
C ARG A 360 -17.76 4.47 12.42
N ASP A 361 -17.94 4.01 13.66
CA ASP A 361 -17.96 4.86 14.85
C ASP A 361 -16.62 4.82 15.56
N PHE A 362 -16.25 5.96 16.12
CA PHE A 362 -15.04 6.20 16.87
C PHE A 362 -15.37 6.86 18.22
N GLN A 363 -14.38 6.97 19.09
CA GLN A 363 -14.55 7.58 20.41
C GLN A 363 -15.05 9.03 20.33
N HIS A 364 -14.59 9.79 19.34
CA HIS A 364 -14.88 11.22 19.23
C HIS A 364 -15.80 11.56 18.02
N GLY A 365 -16.39 10.58 17.37
CA GLY A 365 -17.26 10.85 16.23
C GLY A 365 -17.49 9.65 15.32
N SER A 366 -17.88 9.92 14.08
CA SER A 366 -18.19 8.89 13.08
C SER A 366 -17.79 9.32 11.67
N VAL A 367 -17.48 8.34 10.83
CA VAL A 367 -17.31 8.51 9.39
C VAL A 367 -18.48 7.86 8.64
N PHE A 368 -18.94 8.52 7.59
CA PHE A 368 -19.97 8.04 6.67
C PHE A 368 -19.41 8.06 5.25
N VAL A 369 -19.36 6.93 4.58
CA VAL A 369 -18.85 6.78 3.21
C VAL A 369 -19.97 6.38 2.27
N ASN A 370 -20.06 7.06 1.14
CA ASN A 370 -21.00 6.76 0.08
C ASN A 370 -20.26 6.42 -1.22
N PRO A 371 -20.11 5.15 -1.58
CA PRO A 371 -19.46 4.75 -2.83
C PRO A 371 -20.40 4.81 -4.04
N THR A 372 -21.65 5.26 -3.88
CA THR A 372 -22.64 5.27 -4.95
C THR A 372 -22.64 6.59 -5.72
N ALA A 373 -23.25 6.59 -6.92
CA ALA A 373 -23.37 7.76 -7.77
C ALA A 373 -24.49 8.75 -7.35
N SER A 374 -25.19 8.48 -6.23
CA SER A 374 -26.30 9.32 -5.76
C SER A 374 -26.10 9.78 -4.32
N PRO A 375 -26.40 11.02 -3.96
CA PRO A 375 -26.26 11.49 -2.59
C PRO A 375 -27.26 10.79 -1.66
N VAL A 376 -26.85 10.58 -0.41
CA VAL A 376 -27.66 9.95 0.65
C VAL A 376 -27.72 10.87 1.87
N THR A 377 -28.92 11.13 2.39
CA THR A 377 -29.07 11.89 3.64
C THR A 377 -29.27 10.96 4.82
N VAL A 378 -28.42 11.12 5.83
CA VAL A 378 -28.40 10.32 7.06
C VAL A 378 -28.86 11.18 8.24
N GLN A 379 -29.82 10.67 9.02
CA GLN A 379 -30.22 11.28 10.30
C GLN A 379 -29.28 10.79 11.40
N LEU A 380 -28.68 11.71 12.16
CA LEU A 380 -27.64 11.38 13.13
C LEU A 380 -28.21 10.95 14.51
N GLY A 381 -29.48 11.24 14.76
CA GLY A 381 -30.11 10.91 16.05
C GLY A 381 -29.71 11.83 17.21
N GLY A 382 -28.89 12.84 16.96
CA GLY A 382 -28.38 13.83 17.90
C GLY A 382 -27.74 15.00 17.18
N THR A 383 -27.21 15.96 17.93
CA THR A 383 -26.42 17.06 17.37
C THR A 383 -24.95 16.73 17.40
N PHE A 384 -24.31 16.82 16.25
CA PHE A 384 -22.88 16.56 16.02
C PHE A 384 -22.24 17.76 15.32
N GLN A 385 -20.91 17.80 15.27
CA GLN A 385 -20.17 18.79 14.50
C GLN A 385 -19.73 18.16 13.18
N GLN A 386 -20.29 18.59 12.06
CA GLN A 386 -19.79 18.20 10.74
C GLN A 386 -18.45 18.89 10.50
N VAL A 387 -17.42 18.11 10.19
CA VAL A 387 -16.08 18.61 9.88
C VAL A 387 -15.97 18.85 8.38
N THR A 388 -15.57 20.05 7.99
CA THR A 388 -15.37 20.43 6.59
C THR A 388 -13.99 21.03 6.41
N PRO A 389 -13.09 20.35 5.65
CA PRO A 389 -11.79 20.91 5.30
C PRO A 389 -11.91 21.98 4.22
N THR A 390 -11.03 22.97 4.30
CA THR A 390 -10.86 24.02 3.29
C THR A 390 -9.38 24.26 3.01
N GLY A 391 -9.03 24.45 1.74
CA GLY A 391 -7.62 24.55 1.34
C GLY A 391 -6.93 23.18 1.41
N GLY A 392 -5.65 23.19 1.72
CA GLY A 392 -4.74 22.05 1.61
C GLY A 392 -3.83 22.16 0.38
N GLY A 393 -2.78 21.37 0.31
CA GLY A 393 -1.79 21.35 -0.75
C GLY A 393 -0.37 21.69 -0.27
N PRO A 394 0.47 22.35 -1.08
CA PRO A 394 1.87 22.53 -0.79
C PRO A 394 2.18 23.22 0.53
N VAL A 395 3.04 22.60 1.33
CA VAL A 395 3.68 23.22 2.50
C VAL A 395 4.72 24.22 2.01
N ASP A 396 4.65 25.45 2.49
CA ASP A 396 5.54 26.51 2.03
C ASP A 396 7.01 26.33 2.49
N THR A 397 7.88 27.18 2.02
CA THR A 397 9.31 27.13 2.36
C THR A 397 9.62 27.50 3.82
N SER A 398 8.65 28.03 4.57
CA SER A 398 8.77 28.25 6.02
C SER A 398 8.32 27.04 6.83
N GLY A 399 7.81 25.97 6.18
CA GLY A 399 7.23 24.80 6.83
C GLY A 399 5.80 25.06 7.32
N THR A 400 5.09 26.04 6.72
CA THR A 400 3.70 26.31 7.09
C THR A 400 2.74 25.52 6.19
N ALA A 401 1.84 24.77 6.82
CA ALA A 401 0.81 24.01 6.15
C ALA A 401 -0.37 24.90 5.75
N PRO A 402 -0.96 24.70 4.54
CA PRO A 402 -2.13 25.45 4.11
C PRO A 402 -3.43 24.79 4.62
N GLY A 403 -4.49 25.60 4.66
CA GLY A 403 -5.85 25.13 4.91
C GLY A 403 -6.29 25.14 6.37
N SER A 404 -7.54 24.77 6.59
CA SER A 404 -8.16 24.74 7.92
C SER A 404 -9.35 23.79 7.95
N LEU A 405 -9.79 23.42 9.15
CA LEU A 405 -11.05 22.72 9.41
C LEU A 405 -12.10 23.72 9.90
N THR A 406 -13.31 23.60 9.40
CA THR A 406 -14.48 24.26 9.96
C THR A 406 -15.43 23.21 10.53
N MET A 407 -16.13 23.56 11.61
CA MET A 407 -17.09 22.69 12.27
C MET A 407 -18.45 23.36 12.29
N GLN A 408 -19.49 22.60 11.93
CA GLN A 408 -20.87 23.06 11.92
C GLN A 408 -21.77 22.09 12.65
N ALA A 409 -22.57 22.58 13.59
CA ALA A 409 -23.56 21.78 14.29
C ALA A 409 -24.67 21.33 13.34
N VAL A 410 -24.88 20.00 13.28
CA VAL A 410 -25.86 19.35 12.40
C VAL A 410 -26.59 18.22 13.12
N THR A 411 -27.83 17.93 12.71
CA THR A 411 -28.61 16.76 13.15
C THR A 411 -28.79 15.71 12.05
N SER A 412 -28.42 16.07 10.81
CA SER A 412 -28.37 15.20 9.66
C SER A 412 -27.22 15.64 8.77
N VAL A 413 -26.69 14.72 7.98
CA VAL A 413 -25.67 14.98 6.95
C VAL A 413 -26.12 14.44 5.61
N THR A 414 -25.77 15.13 4.54
CA THR A 414 -25.91 14.60 3.18
C THR A 414 -24.53 14.19 2.69
N VAL A 415 -24.33 12.88 2.52
CA VAL A 415 -23.11 12.32 1.95
C VAL A 415 -23.29 12.32 0.43
N GLY A 416 -22.53 13.15 -0.27
CA GLY A 416 -22.58 13.26 -1.73
C GLY A 416 -22.26 11.94 -2.43
N ALA A 417 -22.40 11.94 -3.76
CA ALA A 417 -21.93 10.80 -4.58
C ALA A 417 -20.41 10.65 -4.45
N THR A 418 -19.94 9.42 -4.30
CA THR A 418 -18.51 9.08 -4.23
C THR A 418 -17.73 10.05 -3.33
N THR A 419 -18.17 10.16 -2.07
CA THR A 419 -17.50 10.99 -1.06
C THR A 419 -17.74 10.46 0.35
N ALA A 420 -17.15 11.11 1.34
CA ALA A 420 -17.41 10.83 2.74
C ALA A 420 -17.66 12.10 3.56
N VAL A 421 -18.31 11.92 4.70
CA VAL A 421 -18.52 12.95 5.71
C VAL A 421 -18.01 12.44 7.05
N VAL A 422 -17.30 13.29 7.76
CA VAL A 422 -16.87 13.07 9.14
C VAL A 422 -17.66 13.99 10.06
N VAL A 423 -18.16 13.44 11.16
CA VAL A 423 -18.74 14.21 12.24
C VAL A 423 -18.03 13.90 13.55
N THR A 424 -17.92 14.92 14.41
CA THR A 424 -17.42 14.78 15.79
C THR A 424 -18.49 15.05 16.81
N ASN A 425 -18.29 14.57 18.05
CA ASN A 425 -19.22 14.76 19.17
C ASN A 425 -19.31 16.22 19.63
#